data_43499e71dfa7fca5b182a6871d3ad421
#
_entry.id   43499e71dfa7fca5b182a6871d3ad421
#
_cell.length_a   1.000
_cell.length_b   1.000
_cell.length_c   1.000
_cell.angle_alpha   90.00
_cell.angle_beta   90.00
_cell.angle_gamma   90.00
#
_symmetry.space_group_name_H-M   'P 1'
#
loop_
_entity.id
_entity.type
_entity.pdbx_description
1 polymer ?
#
loop_
_entity_poly.entity_id
_entity_poly.type
_entity_poly.pdbx_seq_one_letter_code
_entity_poly.pdbx_strand_id
1 'polypeptide(L)'
;MNVPEPLLPLYDDGFILSVTRPLMSGKEASVYLVETREGQCVAKVYKDANNRSFRQRADYTEGRQVRNTRQQRAMAKGSKYGKALIETEWQQAEVSALYRLHEAGVRVPTPFHYSDNVLLMELITDEDGQPAPRLWDIQIPRNEVQPLQKYLVRQCVRMLCA
;
A
#
# COMPACT_ATOMS: atom_id res chain seq x y z
N MET A 1 22.18 -11.76 -1.67
CA MET A 1 21.66 -10.50 -2.23
C MET A 1 21.70 -9.45 -1.12
N ASN A 2 22.09 -8.22 -1.40
CA ASN A 2 22.15 -7.20 -0.35
C ASN A 2 20.73 -6.73 -0.02
N VAL A 3 20.33 -6.77 1.26
CA VAL A 3 19.02 -6.29 1.71
C VAL A 3 19.00 -4.76 1.55
N PRO A 4 18.01 -4.17 0.86
CA PRO A 4 17.88 -2.72 0.76
C PRO A 4 17.74 -2.06 2.15
N GLU A 5 18.40 -0.92 2.35
CA GLU A 5 18.43 -0.20 3.64
C GLU A 5 17.05 -0.05 4.30
N PRO A 6 15.96 0.33 3.61
CA PRO A 6 14.65 0.44 4.23
C PRO A 6 14.05 -0.87 4.73
N LEU A 7 14.57 -2.03 4.29
CA LEU A 7 14.09 -3.35 4.71
C LEU A 7 14.93 -3.98 5.81
N LEU A 8 16.04 -3.36 6.19
CA LEU A 8 16.93 -3.86 7.26
C LEU A 8 16.19 -4.06 8.60
N PRO A 9 15.33 -3.14 9.08
CA PRO A 9 14.62 -3.35 10.33
C PRO A 9 13.78 -4.65 10.32
N LEU A 10 13.04 -4.89 9.25
CA LEU A 10 12.22 -6.11 9.13
C LEU A 10 13.06 -7.38 9.01
N TYR A 11 14.24 -7.28 8.42
CA TYR A 11 15.21 -8.38 8.32
C TYR A 11 15.84 -8.69 9.68
N ASP A 12 16.29 -7.67 10.40
CA ASP A 12 16.91 -7.80 11.73
C ASP A 12 15.93 -8.34 12.79
N ASP A 13 14.66 -7.92 12.70
CA ASP A 13 13.56 -8.39 13.55
C ASP A 13 13.03 -9.78 13.14
N GLY A 14 13.50 -10.33 12.01
CA GLY A 14 13.13 -11.66 11.54
C GLY A 14 11.74 -11.77 10.90
N PHE A 15 11.12 -10.65 10.56
CA PHE A 15 9.87 -10.64 9.76
C PHE A 15 10.10 -11.09 8.34
N ILE A 16 11.25 -10.76 7.76
CA ILE A 16 11.66 -11.24 6.44
C ILE A 16 12.99 -12.01 6.56
N LEU A 17 13.14 -13.04 5.74
CA LEU A 17 14.35 -13.89 5.68
C LEU A 17 15.30 -13.45 4.57
N SER A 18 14.75 -12.97 3.46
CA SER A 18 15.53 -12.48 2.32
C SER A 18 14.68 -11.59 1.41
N VAL A 19 15.37 -10.83 0.57
CA VAL A 19 14.75 -10.05 -0.51
C VAL A 19 15.07 -10.72 -1.84
N THR A 20 14.02 -11.22 -2.53
CA THR A 20 14.17 -11.97 -3.77
C THR A 20 14.47 -11.03 -4.95
N ARG A 21 13.61 -10.04 -5.18
CA ARG A 21 13.76 -9.07 -6.27
C ARG A 21 12.84 -7.86 -6.08
N PRO A 22 13.14 -6.72 -6.71
CA PRO A 22 12.15 -5.65 -6.85
C PRO A 22 11.04 -6.09 -7.82
N LEU A 23 9.79 -5.78 -7.49
CA LEU A 23 8.62 -5.98 -8.36
C LEU A 23 8.27 -4.71 -9.12
N MET A 24 8.27 -3.58 -8.40
CA MET A 24 7.85 -2.30 -8.96
C MET A 24 8.53 -1.15 -8.21
N SER A 25 8.83 -0.07 -8.90
CA SER A 25 9.23 1.20 -8.29
C SER A 25 8.41 2.33 -8.91
N GLY A 26 7.54 2.92 -8.11
CA GLY A 26 6.71 4.08 -8.47
C GLY A 26 7.21 5.37 -7.82
N LYS A 27 6.44 6.44 -7.99
CA LYS A 27 6.72 7.73 -7.36
C LYS A 27 6.54 7.72 -5.85
N GLU A 28 5.64 6.89 -5.34
CA GLU A 28 5.19 6.89 -3.94
C GLU A 28 5.79 5.76 -3.12
N ALA A 29 6.07 4.62 -3.75
CA ALA A 29 6.61 3.46 -3.09
C ALA A 29 7.47 2.61 -4.03
N SER A 30 8.35 1.81 -3.43
CA SER A 30 9.02 0.68 -4.07
C SER A 30 8.48 -0.61 -3.48
N VAL A 31 8.27 -1.61 -4.32
CA VAL A 31 7.64 -2.88 -3.97
C VAL A 31 8.66 -4.00 -4.22
N TYR A 32 8.88 -4.82 -3.21
CA TYR A 32 9.84 -5.92 -3.24
C TYR A 32 9.14 -7.25 -2.98
N LEU A 33 9.56 -8.29 -3.68
CA LEU A 33 9.26 -9.67 -3.34
C LEU A 33 10.23 -10.13 -2.26
N VAL A 34 9.69 -10.62 -1.16
CA VAL A 34 10.45 -11.04 0.02
C VAL A 34 10.04 -12.44 0.45
N GLU A 35 10.97 -13.17 1.08
CA GLU A 35 10.70 -14.46 1.71
C GLU A 35 10.47 -14.24 3.20
N THR A 36 9.47 -14.92 3.75
CA THR A 36 9.17 -15.00 5.17
C THR A 36 9.16 -16.46 5.63
N ARG A 37 8.93 -16.70 6.92
CA ARG A 37 8.76 -18.08 7.43
C ARG A 37 7.50 -18.77 6.90
N GLU A 38 6.52 -17.98 6.47
CA GLU A 38 5.22 -18.46 5.96
C GLU A 38 5.17 -18.54 4.42
N GLY A 39 6.27 -18.15 3.74
CA GLY A 39 6.38 -18.12 2.29
C GLY A 39 6.63 -16.74 1.71
N GLN A 40 6.35 -16.60 0.42
CA GLN A 40 6.58 -15.35 -0.31
C GLN A 40 5.54 -14.29 0.03
N CYS A 41 6.02 -13.07 0.28
CA CYS A 41 5.22 -11.90 0.57
C CYS A 41 5.71 -10.69 -0.22
N VAL A 42 4.96 -9.59 -0.11
CA VAL A 42 5.30 -8.29 -0.68
C VAL A 42 5.64 -7.32 0.43
N ALA A 43 6.81 -6.67 0.31
CA ALA A 43 7.20 -5.53 1.13
C ALA A 43 7.05 -4.23 0.32
N LYS A 44 6.09 -3.38 0.69
CA LYS A 44 5.86 -2.06 0.10
C LYS A 44 6.55 -1.01 0.97
N VAL A 45 7.63 -0.44 0.43
CA VAL A 45 8.44 0.62 1.07
C VAL A 45 7.95 1.96 0.59
N TYR A 46 7.40 2.77 1.47
CA TYR A 46 6.96 4.12 1.16
C TYR A 46 8.16 5.07 1.05
N LYS A 47 8.15 5.92 0.03
CA LYS A 47 9.21 6.92 -0.21
C LYS A 47 8.90 8.19 0.54
N ASP A 48 9.94 8.86 1.04
CA ASP A 48 9.80 10.14 1.74
C ASP A 48 9.17 11.24 0.87
N ALA A 49 8.48 12.17 1.53
CA ALA A 49 7.76 13.29 0.93
C ALA A 49 8.59 14.19 0.00
N ASN A 50 9.93 14.20 0.15
CA ASN A 50 10.82 15.03 -0.65
C ASN A 50 10.88 14.61 -2.13
N ASN A 51 10.50 13.37 -2.46
CA ASN A 51 10.56 12.79 -3.80
C ASN A 51 9.21 12.82 -4.55
N ARG A 52 8.16 13.41 -3.96
CA ARG A 52 6.80 13.42 -4.55
C ARG A 52 6.43 14.75 -5.20
N SER A 53 5.74 14.69 -6.34
CA SER A 53 5.25 15.88 -7.01
C SER A 53 4.05 16.52 -6.28
N PHE A 54 4.05 17.83 -6.16
CA PHE A 54 3.13 18.67 -5.39
C PHE A 54 1.63 18.59 -5.75
N ARG A 55 1.26 18.04 -6.91
CA ARG A 55 -0.11 18.12 -7.44
C ARG A 55 -1.15 17.25 -6.71
N GLN A 56 -0.78 16.12 -6.12
CA GLN A 56 -1.73 15.21 -5.48
C GLN A 56 -2.05 15.54 -4.01
N ARG A 57 -1.40 16.57 -3.44
CA ARG A 57 -1.59 16.94 -2.02
C ARG A 57 -2.86 17.77 -1.77
N ALA A 58 -3.33 18.54 -2.76
CA ALA A 58 -4.49 19.39 -2.60
C ALA A 58 -5.78 18.59 -2.42
N ASP A 59 -5.95 17.52 -3.22
CA ASP A 59 -7.16 16.70 -3.22
C ASP A 59 -7.33 15.86 -1.94
N TYR A 60 -6.22 15.55 -1.26
CA TYR A 60 -6.23 14.69 -0.07
C TYR A 60 -6.63 15.42 1.23
N THR A 61 -6.39 16.73 1.31
CA THR A 61 -6.73 17.54 2.50
C THR A 61 -8.17 18.00 2.50
N GLU A 62 -8.88 17.85 1.40
CA GLU A 62 -10.29 18.23 1.28
C GLU A 62 -11.18 17.26 2.09
N GLY A 63 -11.82 17.79 3.15
CA GLY A 63 -12.77 17.03 3.98
C GLY A 63 -12.22 16.41 5.28
N ARG A 64 -10.92 16.50 5.58
CA ARG A 64 -10.36 15.97 6.85
C ARG A 64 -10.05 17.08 7.86
N GLN A 65 -10.67 17.00 9.04
CA GLN A 65 -10.38 17.89 10.16
C GLN A 65 -9.24 17.32 11.02
N VAL A 66 -8.10 18.01 11.02
CA VAL A 66 -7.01 17.72 11.96
C VAL A 66 -7.37 18.32 13.33
N ARG A 67 -7.45 17.51 14.38
CA ARG A 67 -7.85 17.94 15.74
C ARG A 67 -6.84 18.90 16.41
N ASN A 68 -5.59 18.95 15.93
CA ASN A 68 -4.54 19.78 16.54
C ASN A 68 -4.28 21.04 15.71
N THR A 69 -4.64 22.20 16.24
CA THR A 69 -4.50 23.53 15.61
C THR A 69 -3.05 23.89 15.23
N ARG A 70 -2.05 23.39 15.96
CA ARG A 70 -0.62 23.65 15.66
C ARG A 70 -0.18 22.84 14.43
N GLN A 71 -0.59 21.58 14.33
CA GLN A 71 -0.34 20.71 13.19
C GLN A 71 -1.04 21.26 11.94
N GLN A 72 -2.30 21.65 12.07
CA GLN A 72 -3.09 22.25 10.99
C GLN A 72 -2.42 23.52 10.40
N ARG A 73 -1.88 24.42 11.26
CA ARG A 73 -1.13 25.59 10.80
C ARG A 73 0.19 25.23 10.12
N ALA A 74 0.91 24.20 10.58
CA ALA A 74 2.14 23.73 9.96
C ALA A 74 1.88 23.10 8.59
N MET A 75 0.80 22.31 8.45
CA MET A 75 0.34 21.73 7.20
C MET A 75 -0.08 22.83 6.19
N ALA A 76 -0.88 23.80 6.62
CA ALA A 76 -1.34 24.93 5.78
C ALA A 76 -0.18 25.80 5.28
N LYS A 77 0.87 26.02 6.09
CA LYS A 77 2.07 26.76 5.69
C LYS A 77 2.99 26.02 4.73
N GLY A 78 2.76 24.71 4.47
CA GLY A 78 3.61 23.91 3.61
C GLY A 78 5.06 23.76 4.11
N SER A 79 5.30 23.95 5.41
CA SER A 79 6.62 23.80 6.03
C SER A 79 7.14 22.36 5.85
N LYS A 80 8.47 22.15 5.96
CA LYS A 80 9.08 20.80 5.90
C LYS A 80 8.41 19.84 6.91
N TYR A 81 8.15 20.33 8.12
CA TYR A 81 7.43 19.61 9.17
C TYR A 81 5.97 19.32 8.79
N GLY A 82 5.24 20.32 8.27
CA GLY A 82 3.86 20.13 7.81
C GLY A 82 3.74 19.13 6.66
N LYS A 83 4.72 19.12 5.76
CA LYS A 83 4.78 18.13 4.66
C LYS A 83 5.02 16.71 5.18
N ALA A 84 5.92 16.53 6.14
CA ALA A 84 6.18 15.23 6.77
C ALA A 84 4.95 14.71 7.53
N LEU A 85 4.22 15.58 8.24
CA LEU A 85 2.97 15.22 8.92
C LEU A 85 1.90 14.73 7.93
N ILE A 86 1.66 15.46 6.84
CA ILE A 86 0.70 15.05 5.80
C ILE A 86 1.06 13.68 5.25
N GLU A 87 2.35 13.44 5.04
CA GLU A 87 2.86 12.16 4.54
C GLU A 87 2.57 11.00 5.48
N THR A 88 2.93 11.18 6.76
CA THR A 88 2.70 10.16 7.79
C THR A 88 1.20 9.86 7.94
N GLU A 89 0.34 10.90 7.96
CA GLU A 89 -1.10 10.71 8.03
C GLU A 89 -1.67 9.98 6.80
N TRP A 90 -1.12 10.28 5.61
CA TRP A 90 -1.54 9.60 4.38
C TRP A 90 -1.16 8.11 4.39
N GLN A 91 0.07 7.79 4.75
CA GLN A 91 0.54 6.39 4.85
C GLN A 91 -0.27 5.62 5.88
N GLN A 92 -0.49 6.19 7.06
CA GLN A 92 -1.30 5.57 8.11
C GLN A 92 -2.75 5.38 7.67
N ALA A 93 -3.32 6.33 6.90
CA ALA A 93 -4.67 6.20 6.39
C ALA A 93 -4.79 5.10 5.33
N GLU A 94 -3.80 4.96 4.44
CA GLU A 94 -3.76 3.87 3.45
C GLU A 94 -3.67 2.51 4.15
N VAL A 95 -2.73 2.36 5.09
CA VAL A 95 -2.55 1.14 5.86
C VAL A 95 -3.80 0.80 6.68
N SER A 96 -4.37 1.78 7.40
CA SER A 96 -5.59 1.60 8.18
C SER A 96 -6.79 1.21 7.30
N ALA A 97 -6.90 1.82 6.12
CA ALA A 97 -7.95 1.46 5.16
C ALA A 97 -7.79 0.02 4.69
N LEU A 98 -6.55 -0.44 4.42
CA LEU A 98 -6.29 -1.81 3.98
C LEU A 98 -6.72 -2.84 5.04
N TYR A 99 -6.39 -2.61 6.32
CA TYR A 99 -6.82 -3.46 7.44
C TYR A 99 -8.36 -3.48 7.57
N ARG A 100 -9.02 -2.32 7.55
CA ARG A 100 -10.48 -2.21 7.62
C ARG A 100 -11.17 -2.93 6.46
N LEU A 101 -10.68 -2.77 5.25
CA LEU A 101 -11.22 -3.42 4.06
C LEU A 101 -11.04 -4.94 4.14
N HIS A 102 -9.90 -5.42 4.61
CA HIS A 102 -9.65 -6.84 4.85
C HIS A 102 -10.64 -7.41 5.88
N GLU A 103 -10.80 -6.75 7.03
CA GLU A 103 -11.76 -7.13 8.09
C GLU A 103 -13.22 -7.12 7.60
N ALA A 104 -13.58 -6.19 6.70
CA ALA A 104 -14.90 -6.12 6.08
C ALA A 104 -15.13 -7.19 4.99
N GLY A 105 -14.16 -8.07 4.74
CA GLY A 105 -14.24 -9.13 3.74
C GLY A 105 -14.15 -8.64 2.29
N VAL A 106 -13.57 -7.46 2.07
CA VAL A 106 -13.19 -7.01 0.73
C VAL A 106 -11.93 -7.76 0.33
N ARG A 107 -11.86 -8.27 -0.92
CA ARG A 107 -10.65 -8.94 -1.41
C ARG A 107 -9.57 -7.91 -1.71
N VAL A 108 -8.76 -7.65 -0.73
CA VAL A 108 -7.53 -6.86 -0.80
C VAL A 108 -6.36 -7.75 -0.40
N PRO A 109 -5.09 -7.39 -0.71
CA PRO A 109 -3.94 -8.10 -0.15
C PRO A 109 -4.02 -8.10 1.38
N THR A 110 -3.89 -9.27 2.00
CA THR A 110 -3.89 -9.41 3.47
C THR A 110 -2.71 -8.64 4.05
N PRO A 111 -2.92 -7.61 4.88
CA PRO A 111 -1.83 -6.91 5.54
C PRO A 111 -1.33 -7.73 6.72
N PHE A 112 -0.02 -7.95 6.81
CA PHE A 112 0.59 -8.74 7.88
C PHE A 112 1.25 -7.85 8.93
N HIS A 113 2.05 -6.87 8.51
CA HIS A 113 2.82 -6.02 9.41
C HIS A 113 3.08 -4.65 8.79
N TYR A 114 3.10 -3.61 9.64
CA TYR A 114 3.49 -2.26 9.22
C TYR A 114 4.41 -1.64 10.27
N SER A 115 5.65 -1.34 9.89
CA SER A 115 6.63 -0.59 10.69
C SER A 115 7.60 0.17 9.77
N ASP A 116 8.20 1.22 10.27
CA ASP A 116 9.27 1.97 9.60
C ASP A 116 8.99 2.34 8.14
N ASN A 117 7.75 2.74 7.84
CA ASN A 117 7.28 3.04 6.48
C ASN A 117 7.31 1.83 5.52
N VAL A 118 7.31 0.62 6.05
CA VAL A 118 7.22 -0.61 5.26
C VAL A 118 5.95 -1.37 5.64
N LEU A 119 5.13 -1.68 4.63
CA LEU A 119 3.96 -2.55 4.74
C LEU A 119 4.31 -3.93 4.18
N LEU A 120 4.28 -4.95 5.03
CA LEU A 120 4.35 -6.35 4.64
C LEU A 120 2.94 -6.88 4.42
N MET A 121 2.69 -7.45 3.24
CA MET A 121 1.36 -7.91 2.84
C MET A 121 1.43 -9.11 1.91
N GLU A 122 0.28 -9.73 1.69
CA GLU A 122 0.09 -10.87 0.80
C GLU A 122 0.61 -10.58 -0.61
N LEU A 123 1.31 -11.54 -1.19
CA LEU A 123 1.58 -11.60 -2.62
C LEU A 123 0.35 -12.20 -3.32
N ILE A 124 -0.31 -11.41 -4.16
CA ILE A 124 -1.35 -11.95 -5.04
C ILE A 124 -0.66 -12.64 -6.21
N THR A 125 -0.93 -13.94 -6.37
CA THR A 125 -0.34 -14.77 -7.42
C THR A 125 -1.38 -15.22 -8.44
N ASP A 126 -0.89 -15.55 -9.64
CA ASP A 126 -1.63 -16.34 -10.63
C ASP A 126 -1.59 -17.84 -10.30
N GLU A 127 -2.11 -18.67 -11.22
CA GLU A 127 -2.16 -20.13 -11.08
C GLU A 127 -0.76 -20.78 -11.06
N ASP A 128 0.24 -20.13 -11.66
CA ASP A 128 1.63 -20.59 -11.71
C ASP A 128 2.45 -20.09 -10.49
N GLY A 129 1.82 -19.41 -9.52
CA GLY A 129 2.48 -18.86 -8.35
C GLY A 129 3.33 -17.61 -8.64
N GLN A 130 3.19 -17.02 -9.83
CA GLN A 130 3.86 -15.77 -10.15
C GLN A 130 3.00 -14.57 -9.71
N PRO A 131 3.60 -13.39 -9.48
CA PRO A 131 2.84 -12.18 -9.20
C PRO A 131 1.74 -11.96 -10.23
N ALA A 132 0.49 -11.92 -9.80
CA ALA A 132 -0.66 -11.79 -10.66
C ALA A 132 -0.58 -10.53 -11.55
N PRO A 133 -0.91 -10.64 -12.84
CA PRO A 133 -0.96 -9.50 -13.76
C PRO A 133 -2.09 -8.54 -13.37
N ARG A 134 -1.98 -7.30 -13.82
CA ARG A 134 -3.06 -6.34 -13.66
C ARG A 134 -4.24 -6.71 -14.57
N LEU A 135 -5.45 -6.39 -14.14
CA LEU A 135 -6.65 -6.60 -14.94
C LEU A 135 -6.54 -6.00 -16.35
N TRP A 136 -5.83 -4.90 -16.49
CA TRP A 136 -5.58 -4.26 -17.79
C TRP A 136 -4.66 -5.05 -18.72
N ASP A 137 -3.80 -5.88 -18.17
CA ASP A 137 -2.75 -6.61 -18.92
C ASP A 137 -3.22 -8.00 -19.37
N ILE A 138 -4.47 -8.39 -19.06
CA ILE A 138 -5.05 -9.70 -19.39
C ILE A 138 -6.21 -9.57 -20.36
N GLN A 139 -6.42 -10.62 -21.16
CA GLN A 139 -7.61 -10.77 -21.99
C GLN A 139 -8.64 -11.63 -21.26
N ILE A 140 -9.82 -11.05 -21.03
CA ILE A 140 -10.91 -11.72 -20.33
C ILE A 140 -11.83 -12.38 -21.38
N PRO A 141 -12.10 -13.70 -21.29
CA PRO A 141 -13.07 -14.37 -22.12
C PRO A 141 -14.46 -13.72 -22.00
N ARG A 142 -15.21 -13.62 -23.10
CA ARG A 142 -16.52 -12.93 -23.12
C ARG A 142 -17.53 -13.49 -22.11
N ASN A 143 -17.49 -14.79 -21.86
CA ASN A 143 -18.33 -15.45 -20.87
C ASN A 143 -18.00 -15.09 -19.42
N GLU A 144 -16.78 -14.59 -19.16
CA GLU A 144 -16.32 -14.22 -17.80
C GLU A 144 -16.49 -12.73 -17.49
N VAL A 145 -16.69 -11.89 -18.51
CA VAL A 145 -16.82 -10.43 -18.33
C VAL A 145 -17.97 -10.07 -17.37
N GLN A 146 -19.16 -10.64 -17.57
CA GLN A 146 -20.32 -10.33 -16.71
C GLN A 146 -20.16 -10.85 -15.26
N PRO A 147 -19.72 -12.10 -15.02
CA PRO A 147 -19.40 -12.57 -13.67
C PRO A 147 -18.38 -11.69 -12.95
N LEU A 148 -17.30 -11.32 -13.65
CA LEU A 148 -16.26 -10.45 -13.11
C LEU A 148 -16.81 -9.06 -12.78
N GLN A 149 -17.57 -8.44 -13.66
CA GLN A 149 -18.21 -7.16 -13.41
C GLN A 149 -19.08 -7.19 -12.15
N LYS A 150 -19.94 -8.21 -12.01
CA LYS A 150 -20.79 -8.39 -10.83
C LYS A 150 -19.96 -8.56 -9.55
N TYR A 151 -18.87 -9.30 -9.64
CA TYR A 151 -17.95 -9.48 -8.53
C TYR A 151 -17.31 -8.14 -8.10
N LEU A 152 -16.76 -7.37 -9.06
CA LEU A 152 -16.15 -6.07 -8.79
C LEU A 152 -17.14 -5.07 -8.20
N VAL A 153 -18.37 -5.00 -8.72
CA VAL A 153 -19.43 -4.14 -8.16
C VAL A 153 -19.72 -4.52 -6.71
N ARG A 154 -19.81 -5.81 -6.37
CA ARG A 154 -19.98 -6.26 -4.98
C ARG A 154 -18.83 -5.83 -4.08
N GLN A 155 -17.57 -5.91 -4.57
CA GLN A 155 -16.42 -5.43 -3.80
C GLN A 155 -16.51 -3.92 -3.58
N CYS A 156 -16.87 -3.13 -4.59
CA CYS A 156 -17.09 -1.69 -4.45
C CYS A 156 -18.16 -1.36 -3.39
N VAL A 157 -19.30 -2.07 -3.41
CA VAL A 157 -20.34 -1.89 -2.39
C VAL A 157 -19.81 -2.19 -0.99
N ARG A 158 -19.09 -3.30 -0.80
CA ARG A 158 -18.46 -3.63 0.49
C ARG A 158 -17.49 -2.54 0.95
N MET A 159 -16.66 -2.03 0.03
CA MET A 159 -15.71 -0.94 0.33
C MET A 159 -16.42 0.32 0.82
N LEU A 160 -17.59 0.66 0.26
CA LEU A 160 -18.37 1.82 0.68
C LEU A 160 -19.08 1.62 2.03
N CYS A 161 -19.31 0.37 2.43
CA CYS A 161 -19.94 0.02 3.70
C CYS A 161 -18.92 -0.24 4.84
N ALA A 162 -17.63 -0.37 4.54
CA ALA A 162 -16.56 -0.58 5.51
C ALA A 162 -16.09 0.76 6.10
#